data_5dd5e7ec12f8e6e4cf54bf83898cc044
#
_entry.id   5dd5e7ec12f8e6e4cf54bf83898cc044
#
_cell.length_a   1.000
_cell.length_b   1.000
_cell.length_c   1.000
_cell.angle_alpha   90.00
_cell.angle_beta   90.00
_cell.angle_gamma   90.00
#
_symmetry.space_group_name_H-M   'P 1'
#
loop_
_entity.id
_entity.type
_entity.pdbx_description
1 polymer ?
#
loop_
_entity_poly.entity_id
_entity_poly.type
_entity_poly.pdbx_seq_one_letter_code
_entity_poly.pdbx_strand_id
1 'polypeptide(L)'
;DTDMRKPMLHKLFDLPNFQGLSSYLSGDKDEIEELITECQHSGTFLLPAGPIPPNPSEMLNSKRMAKLLETSRQKTDIIIIDAPPLLPVTDAVLLSQKVDGVIMVAETNNTKKEVFSRGLERLKQVNANVLGTVLNKYPVNKSSYYTYENYYYYGSK
;
A
#
# COMPACT_ATOMS: atom_id res chain seq x y z
N ASP A 1 -4.62 5.10 1.48
CA ASP A 1 -3.57 5.72 0.66
C ASP A 1 -2.57 6.41 1.58
N THR A 2 -1.35 5.89 1.69
CA THR A 2 -0.27 6.50 2.49
C THR A 2 0.79 7.20 1.61
N ASP A 3 0.64 7.17 0.28
CA ASP A 3 1.45 8.01 -0.60
C ASP A 3 0.98 9.47 -0.55
N MET A 4 1.26 10.12 0.57
CA MET A 4 0.97 11.55 0.74
C MET A 4 1.84 12.47 -0.11
N ARG A 5 2.77 11.90 -0.93
CA ARG A 5 3.62 12.68 -1.86
C ARG A 5 3.01 12.77 -3.25
N LYS A 6 2.42 11.67 -3.71
CA LYS A 6 1.76 11.56 -5.02
C LYS A 6 0.49 10.71 -4.93
N PRO A 7 -0.50 11.15 -4.17
CA PRO A 7 -1.71 10.38 -3.92
C PRO A 7 -2.45 10.07 -5.22
N MET A 8 -2.86 8.82 -5.38
CA MET A 8 -3.53 8.37 -6.61
C MET A 8 -4.81 7.58 -6.35
N LEU A 9 -4.98 6.93 -5.19
CA LEU A 9 -6.12 6.06 -4.97
C LEU A 9 -7.46 6.82 -5.06
N HIS A 10 -7.53 8.04 -4.55
CA HIS A 10 -8.72 8.87 -4.66
C HIS A 10 -9.19 9.06 -6.12
N LYS A 11 -8.24 9.17 -7.08
CA LYS A 11 -8.55 9.29 -8.51
C LYS A 11 -9.03 7.97 -9.10
N LEU A 12 -8.44 6.84 -8.67
CA LEU A 12 -8.82 5.52 -9.16
C LEU A 12 -10.24 5.12 -8.72
N PHE A 13 -10.66 5.62 -7.56
CA PHE A 13 -11.98 5.34 -7.00
C PHE A 13 -12.98 6.50 -7.18
N ASP A 14 -12.61 7.54 -7.94
CA ASP A 14 -13.41 8.75 -8.18
C ASP A 14 -13.93 9.40 -6.88
N LEU A 15 -13.02 9.55 -5.91
CA LEU A 15 -13.32 10.13 -4.60
C LEU A 15 -12.61 11.47 -4.42
N PRO A 16 -13.19 12.38 -3.59
CA PRO A 16 -12.52 13.63 -3.21
C PRO A 16 -11.26 13.35 -2.36
N ASN A 17 -10.29 14.28 -2.39
CA ASN A 17 -9.07 14.23 -1.58
C ASN A 17 -8.85 15.52 -0.79
N PHE A 18 -9.92 16.25 -0.44
CA PHE A 18 -9.83 17.47 0.35
C PHE A 18 -9.45 17.20 1.81
N GLN A 19 -9.79 16.03 2.30
CA GLN A 19 -9.49 15.51 3.62
C GLN A 19 -9.11 14.04 3.49
N GLY A 20 -8.34 13.52 4.45
CA GLY A 20 -7.92 12.13 4.45
C GLY A 20 -6.91 11.86 5.56
N LEU A 21 -6.02 10.90 5.31
CA LEU A 21 -5.01 10.47 6.27
C LEU A 21 -4.17 11.63 6.83
N SER A 22 -3.72 12.55 5.97
CA SER A 22 -2.93 13.69 6.40
C SER A 22 -3.70 14.62 7.34
N SER A 23 -5.00 14.85 7.10
CA SER A 23 -5.86 15.66 7.97
C SER A 23 -6.06 15.01 9.35
N TYR A 24 -6.17 13.69 9.39
CA TYR A 24 -6.21 12.96 10.67
C TYR A 24 -4.86 13.02 11.38
N LEU A 25 -3.76 12.78 10.69
CA LEU A 25 -2.43 12.72 11.29
C LEU A 25 -1.94 14.10 11.77
N SER A 26 -2.34 15.20 11.13
CA SER A 26 -2.05 16.58 11.58
C SER A 26 -2.83 16.98 12.84
N GLY A 27 -3.96 16.34 13.09
CA GLY A 27 -4.87 16.72 14.17
C GLY A 27 -5.97 17.70 13.76
N ASP A 28 -6.09 18.00 12.46
CA ASP A 28 -7.17 18.82 11.93
C ASP A 28 -8.53 18.11 12.00
N LYS A 29 -8.48 16.77 12.03
CA LYS A 29 -9.63 15.87 12.22
C LYS A 29 -9.29 14.82 13.28
N ASP A 30 -10.23 14.58 14.18
CA ASP A 30 -10.07 13.59 15.24
C ASP A 30 -10.80 12.27 14.95
N GLU A 31 -11.92 12.35 14.25
CA GLU A 31 -12.76 11.20 13.91
C GLU A 31 -12.35 10.65 12.54
N ILE A 32 -11.70 9.49 12.55
CA ILE A 32 -11.22 8.85 11.30
C ILE A 32 -12.36 8.30 10.45
N GLU A 33 -13.45 7.92 11.06
CA GLU A 33 -14.65 7.38 10.41
C GLU A 33 -15.25 8.36 9.40
N GLU A 34 -15.19 9.68 9.67
CA GLU A 34 -15.67 10.72 8.76
C GLU A 34 -14.83 10.81 7.47
N LEU A 35 -13.62 10.28 7.49
CA LEU A 35 -12.66 10.36 6.38
C LEU A 35 -12.62 9.09 5.53
N ILE A 36 -13.26 8.02 6.01
CA ILE A 36 -13.33 6.73 5.31
C ILE A 36 -14.59 6.71 4.44
N THR A 37 -14.43 6.35 3.19
CA THR A 37 -15.53 6.26 2.23
C THR A 37 -15.65 4.84 1.69
N GLU A 38 -16.86 4.31 1.65
CA GLU A 38 -17.13 3.04 0.97
C GLU A 38 -17.00 3.22 -0.54
N CYS A 39 -16.20 2.38 -1.17
CA CYS A 39 -15.98 2.41 -2.61
C CYS A 39 -17.14 1.70 -3.32
N GLN A 40 -17.79 2.40 -4.23
CA GLN A 40 -18.88 1.83 -5.03
C GLN A 40 -18.40 0.56 -5.75
N HIS A 41 -19.21 -0.47 -5.76
CA HIS A 41 -19.01 -1.74 -6.48
C HIS A 41 -17.94 -2.69 -5.95
N SER A 42 -17.18 -2.35 -4.90
CA SER A 42 -16.09 -3.22 -4.42
C SER A 42 -16.32 -3.80 -3.02
N GLY A 43 -17.22 -3.22 -2.23
CA GLY A 43 -17.40 -3.57 -0.82
C GLY A 43 -16.17 -3.26 0.04
N THR A 44 -15.25 -2.43 -0.49
CA THR A 44 -14.06 -1.97 0.22
C THR A 44 -14.25 -0.53 0.69
N PHE A 45 -13.48 -0.17 1.71
CA PHE A 45 -13.44 1.17 2.27
C PHE A 45 -12.11 1.81 1.93
N LEU A 46 -12.12 3.08 1.54
CA LEU A 46 -10.90 3.84 1.26
C LEU A 46 -10.76 5.00 2.24
N LEU A 47 -9.58 5.12 2.82
CA LEU A 47 -9.08 6.33 3.45
C LEU A 47 -8.14 7.02 2.45
N PRO A 48 -8.54 8.13 1.80
CA PRO A 48 -7.67 8.86 0.89
C PRO A 48 -6.50 9.50 1.64
N ALA A 49 -5.45 9.86 0.92
CA ALA A 49 -4.27 10.47 1.55
C ALA A 49 -4.54 11.85 2.14
N GLY A 50 -5.48 12.59 1.59
CA GLY A 50 -5.74 13.98 1.93
C GLY A 50 -4.75 14.95 1.26
N PRO A 51 -4.73 16.22 1.70
CA PRO A 51 -3.79 17.23 1.22
C PRO A 51 -2.34 16.81 1.47
N ILE A 52 -1.43 17.21 0.57
CA ILE A 52 0.01 16.90 0.68
C ILE A 52 0.61 17.66 1.87
N PRO A 53 1.09 16.98 2.92
CA PRO A 53 1.70 17.64 4.06
C PRO A 53 3.19 17.95 3.81
N PRO A 54 3.80 18.86 4.57
CA PRO A 54 5.23 19.16 4.44
C PRO A 54 6.16 18.04 4.93
N ASN A 55 5.69 17.18 5.85
CA ASN A 55 6.51 16.17 6.54
C ASN A 55 5.85 14.77 6.58
N PRO A 56 5.61 14.11 5.42
CA PRO A 56 4.92 12.82 5.35
C PRO A 56 5.54 11.73 6.23
N SER A 57 6.87 11.57 6.20
CA SER A 57 7.57 10.52 6.94
C SER A 57 7.38 10.63 8.46
N GLU A 58 7.43 11.86 9.00
CA GLU A 58 7.20 12.12 10.43
C GLU A 58 5.76 11.77 10.83
N MET A 59 4.80 12.17 10.00
CA MET A 59 3.39 11.87 10.22
C MET A 59 3.12 10.36 10.22
N LEU A 60 3.70 9.61 9.27
CA LEU A 60 3.60 8.15 9.23
C LEU A 60 4.29 7.46 10.41
N ASN A 61 5.27 8.11 11.03
CA ASN A 61 5.92 7.60 12.24
C ASN A 61 5.29 8.08 13.55
N SER A 62 4.22 8.86 13.50
CA SER A 62 3.57 9.44 14.66
C SER A 62 2.80 8.41 15.53
N LYS A 63 2.50 8.81 16.78
CA LYS A 63 1.59 8.06 17.66
C LYS A 63 0.17 7.98 17.11
N ARG A 64 -0.28 9.01 16.36
CA ARG A 64 -1.60 9.01 15.72
C ARG A 64 -1.69 7.93 14.65
N MET A 65 -0.63 7.71 13.87
CA MET A 65 -0.58 6.62 12.89
C MET A 65 -0.63 5.23 13.58
N ALA A 66 0.09 5.06 14.68
CA ALA A 66 0.04 3.82 15.46
C ALA A 66 -1.37 3.56 16.00
N LYS A 67 -2.02 4.58 16.59
CA LYS A 67 -3.40 4.51 17.07
C LYS A 67 -4.39 4.18 15.95
N LEU A 68 -4.22 4.79 14.77
CA LEU A 68 -5.05 4.51 13.59
C LEU A 68 -4.99 3.03 13.22
N LEU A 69 -3.79 2.47 13.09
CA LEU A 69 -3.61 1.07 12.72
C LEU A 69 -4.21 0.12 13.77
N GLU A 70 -4.00 0.40 15.05
CA GLU A 70 -4.56 -0.38 16.15
C GLU A 70 -6.10 -0.38 16.13
N THR A 71 -6.71 0.81 15.99
CA THR A 71 -8.17 0.94 15.94
C THR A 71 -8.76 0.28 14.70
N SER A 72 -8.09 0.43 13.55
CA SER A 72 -8.54 -0.18 12.29
C SER A 72 -8.50 -1.71 12.34
N ARG A 73 -7.49 -2.31 12.97
CA ARG A 73 -7.40 -3.77 13.17
C ARG A 73 -8.59 -4.37 13.94
N GLN A 74 -9.22 -3.57 14.79
CA GLN A 74 -10.40 -4.03 15.54
C GLN A 74 -11.69 -3.98 14.74
N LYS A 75 -11.70 -3.26 13.60
CA LYS A 75 -12.90 -2.98 12.80
C LYS A 75 -12.91 -3.66 11.45
N THR A 76 -11.77 -4.19 11.00
CA THR A 76 -11.62 -4.75 9.65
C THR A 76 -10.82 -6.05 9.69
N ASP A 77 -11.13 -6.97 8.79
CA ASP A 77 -10.40 -8.23 8.64
C ASP A 77 -9.04 -8.04 7.98
N ILE A 78 -8.96 -7.12 7.00
CA ILE A 78 -7.77 -6.86 6.21
C ILE A 78 -7.60 -5.35 6.01
N ILE A 79 -6.37 -4.86 6.22
CA ILE A 79 -5.96 -3.49 5.92
C ILE A 79 -4.88 -3.54 4.86
N ILE A 80 -5.13 -2.92 3.71
CA ILE A 80 -4.14 -2.75 2.65
C ILE A 80 -3.61 -1.32 2.69
N ILE A 81 -2.31 -1.18 2.81
CA ILE A 81 -1.62 0.10 2.85
C ILE A 81 -0.89 0.31 1.52
N ASP A 82 -1.37 1.24 0.70
CA ASP A 82 -0.66 1.71 -0.48
C ASP A 82 0.43 2.71 -0.07
N ALA A 83 1.66 2.46 -0.49
CA ALA A 83 2.83 3.21 -0.05
C ALA A 83 3.64 3.72 -1.25
N PRO A 84 4.35 4.87 -1.10
CA PRO A 84 5.22 5.37 -2.14
C PRO A 84 6.37 4.41 -2.46
N PRO A 85 7.06 4.60 -3.60
CA PRO A 85 8.18 3.75 -3.99
C PRO A 85 9.25 3.64 -2.91
N LEU A 86 9.71 2.42 -2.64
CA LEU A 86 10.54 2.06 -1.48
C LEU A 86 11.91 2.77 -1.42
N LEU A 87 12.55 3.02 -2.57
CA LEU A 87 13.93 3.53 -2.59
C LEU A 87 14.06 5.05 -2.47
N PRO A 88 13.22 5.87 -3.12
CA PRO A 88 13.37 7.33 -3.10
C PRO A 88 13.14 7.96 -1.72
N VAL A 89 12.28 7.34 -0.90
CA VAL A 89 11.84 7.88 0.40
C VAL A 89 11.85 6.81 1.49
N THR A 90 11.72 7.24 2.75
CA THR A 90 11.73 6.33 3.90
C THR A 90 10.34 5.83 4.29
N ASP A 91 9.30 6.37 3.72
CA ASP A 91 7.90 6.18 4.10
C ASP A 91 7.50 4.69 4.12
N ALA A 92 7.75 3.98 3.02
CA ALA A 92 7.44 2.55 2.92
C ALA A 92 8.26 1.70 3.92
N VAL A 93 9.51 2.10 4.22
CA VAL A 93 10.36 1.42 5.21
C VAL A 93 9.80 1.62 6.62
N LEU A 94 9.34 2.82 6.97
CA LEU A 94 8.71 3.10 8.27
C LEU A 94 7.41 2.31 8.43
N LEU A 95 6.60 2.23 7.39
CA LEU A 95 5.35 1.48 7.38
C LEU A 95 5.59 -0.03 7.48
N SER A 96 6.64 -0.56 6.84
CA SER A 96 6.95 -1.98 6.85
C SER A 96 7.18 -2.56 8.25
N GLN A 97 7.56 -1.73 9.22
CA GLN A 97 7.75 -2.10 10.62
C GLN A 97 6.45 -2.09 11.46
N LYS A 98 5.35 -1.61 10.86
CA LYS A 98 4.05 -1.43 11.54
C LYS A 98 2.97 -2.38 11.02
N VAL A 99 3.29 -3.18 10.01
CA VAL A 99 2.36 -4.09 9.33
C VAL A 99 2.76 -5.55 9.55
N ASP A 100 1.80 -6.45 9.35
CA ASP A 100 2.03 -7.89 9.51
C ASP A 100 2.81 -8.49 8.35
N GLY A 101 2.78 -7.84 7.18
CA GLY A 101 3.54 -8.28 6.01
C GLY A 101 3.62 -7.24 4.91
N VAL A 102 4.62 -7.38 4.06
CA VAL A 102 4.91 -6.52 2.91
C VAL A 102 4.84 -7.32 1.63
N ILE A 103 4.12 -6.83 0.65
CA ILE A 103 4.15 -7.33 -0.72
C ILE A 103 4.94 -6.33 -1.57
N MET A 104 6.02 -6.79 -2.19
CA MET A 104 6.78 -5.96 -3.12
C MET A 104 6.15 -6.04 -4.51
N VAL A 105 5.93 -4.89 -5.14
CA VAL A 105 5.42 -4.83 -6.51
C VAL A 105 6.54 -4.40 -7.45
N ALA A 106 6.79 -5.21 -8.47
CA ALA A 106 7.71 -4.90 -9.56
C ALA A 106 6.94 -4.80 -10.88
N GLU A 107 7.31 -3.87 -11.73
CA GLU A 107 6.71 -3.70 -13.05
C GLU A 107 7.60 -4.34 -14.11
N THR A 108 7.00 -5.21 -14.93
CA THR A 108 7.69 -5.89 -16.05
C THR A 108 8.28 -4.85 -17.01
N ASN A 109 9.50 -5.11 -17.45
CA ASN A 109 10.27 -4.25 -18.37
C ASN A 109 10.60 -2.84 -17.83
N ASN A 110 10.20 -2.48 -16.62
CA ASN A 110 10.47 -1.17 -16.02
C ASN A 110 11.32 -1.29 -14.74
N THR A 111 11.00 -2.22 -13.85
CA THR A 111 11.77 -2.41 -12.62
C THR A 111 13.04 -3.21 -12.90
N LYS A 112 14.21 -2.56 -12.82
CA LYS A 112 15.51 -3.22 -12.96
C LYS A 112 15.77 -4.17 -11.77
N LYS A 113 16.41 -5.31 -12.05
CA LYS A 113 16.72 -6.33 -11.03
C LYS A 113 17.54 -5.76 -9.86
N GLU A 114 18.51 -4.89 -10.16
CA GLU A 114 19.38 -4.25 -9.16
C GLU A 114 18.58 -3.31 -8.24
N VAL A 115 17.60 -2.58 -8.81
CA VAL A 115 16.70 -1.70 -8.05
C VAL A 115 15.81 -2.54 -7.13
N PHE A 116 15.26 -3.63 -7.64
CA PHE A 116 14.45 -4.56 -6.86
C PHE A 116 15.25 -5.19 -5.72
N SER A 117 16.46 -5.70 -5.99
CA SER A 117 17.34 -6.31 -4.99
C SER A 117 17.71 -5.34 -3.88
N ARG A 118 18.05 -4.09 -4.22
CA ARG A 118 18.32 -3.02 -3.22
C ARG A 118 17.09 -2.73 -2.36
N GLY A 119 15.89 -2.72 -2.94
CA GLY A 119 14.66 -2.57 -2.18
C GLY A 119 14.47 -3.69 -1.17
N LEU A 120 14.66 -4.94 -1.60
CA LEU A 120 14.57 -6.11 -0.74
C LEU A 120 15.61 -6.09 0.40
N GLU A 121 16.85 -5.70 0.10
CA GLU A 121 17.90 -5.54 1.12
C GLU A 121 17.50 -4.48 2.16
N ARG A 122 16.93 -3.37 1.73
CA ARG A 122 16.47 -2.30 2.63
C ARG A 122 15.38 -2.77 3.58
N LEU A 123 14.43 -3.57 3.10
CA LEU A 123 13.41 -4.18 3.95
C LEU A 123 14.00 -5.20 4.92
N LYS A 124 14.96 -6.01 4.48
CA LYS A 124 15.68 -6.96 5.35
C LYS A 124 16.45 -6.26 6.47
N GLN A 125 17.09 -5.12 6.19
CA GLN A 125 17.83 -4.35 7.21
C GLN A 125 16.96 -3.87 8.38
N VAL A 126 15.66 -3.70 8.15
CA VAL A 126 14.70 -3.32 9.19
C VAL A 126 13.85 -4.49 9.69
N ASN A 127 14.23 -5.73 9.35
CA ASN A 127 13.52 -6.96 9.68
C ASN A 127 12.04 -6.97 9.26
N ALA A 128 11.70 -6.32 8.14
CA ALA A 128 10.36 -6.33 7.60
C ALA A 128 9.97 -7.74 7.13
N ASN A 129 8.75 -8.16 7.44
CA ASN A 129 8.21 -9.44 7.00
C ASN A 129 7.75 -9.36 5.54
N VAL A 130 8.61 -9.76 4.59
CA VAL A 130 8.28 -9.76 3.16
C VAL A 130 7.58 -11.06 2.80
N LEU A 131 6.27 -10.98 2.54
CA LEU A 131 5.41 -12.12 2.20
C LEU A 131 5.67 -12.64 0.79
N GLY A 132 6.01 -11.74 -0.15
CA GLY A 132 6.24 -12.12 -1.53
C GLY A 132 6.35 -10.91 -2.48
N THR A 133 6.31 -11.23 -3.77
CA THR A 133 6.45 -10.25 -4.85
C THR A 133 5.33 -10.43 -5.87
N VAL A 134 4.79 -9.31 -6.34
CA VAL A 134 3.87 -9.25 -7.49
C VAL A 134 4.61 -8.65 -8.69
N LEU A 135 4.62 -9.38 -9.79
CA LEU A 135 5.11 -8.87 -11.07
C LEU A 135 3.92 -8.28 -11.85
N ASN A 136 3.83 -6.95 -11.85
CA ASN A 136 2.74 -6.23 -12.50
C ASN A 136 3.03 -5.94 -13.98
N LYS A 137 2.00 -5.66 -14.76
CA LYS A 137 2.06 -5.37 -16.21
C LYS A 137 2.77 -6.43 -17.03
N TYR A 138 2.70 -7.69 -16.59
CA TYR A 138 3.25 -8.81 -17.35
C TYR A 138 2.44 -8.99 -18.63
N PRO A 139 3.07 -8.99 -19.83
CA PRO A 139 2.36 -9.18 -21.09
C PRO A 139 1.84 -10.62 -21.18
N VAL A 140 0.54 -10.79 -21.06
CA VAL A 140 -0.11 -12.10 -21.24
C VAL A 140 -0.28 -12.36 -22.73
N ASN A 141 0.66 -13.04 -23.37
CA ASN A 141 0.50 -13.54 -24.72
C ASN A 141 -0.44 -14.76 -24.71
N LYS A 142 -1.23 -14.96 -25.78
CA LYS A 142 -2.18 -16.09 -25.88
C LYS A 142 -1.54 -17.46 -25.63
N SER A 143 -0.26 -17.64 -25.84
CA SER A 143 0.50 -18.87 -25.52
C SER A 143 0.73 -19.08 -24.01
N SER A 144 0.76 -18.04 -23.21
CA SER A 144 0.92 -18.13 -21.75
C SER A 144 -0.37 -18.57 -21.04
N TYR A 145 -1.53 -18.39 -21.65
CA TYR A 145 -2.81 -18.86 -21.11
C TYR A 145 -2.84 -20.39 -20.96
N TYR A 146 -2.31 -21.12 -21.93
CA TYR A 146 -2.23 -22.58 -21.88
C TYR A 146 -1.30 -23.11 -20.80
N THR A 147 -0.31 -22.34 -20.39
CA THR A 147 0.63 -22.74 -19.33
C THR A 147 0.01 -22.52 -17.94
N TYR A 148 -0.81 -21.47 -17.75
CA TYR A 148 -1.50 -21.21 -16.49
C TYR A 148 -2.63 -22.21 -16.21
N GLU A 149 -3.44 -22.59 -17.20
CA GLU A 149 -4.46 -23.63 -17.03
C GLU A 149 -3.87 -24.97 -16.60
N ASN A 150 -2.71 -25.35 -17.11
CA ASN A 150 -2.03 -26.58 -16.71
C ASN A 150 -1.53 -26.57 -15.26
N TYR A 151 -1.14 -25.41 -14.71
CA TYR A 151 -0.74 -25.31 -13.29
C TYR A 151 -1.92 -25.47 -12.34
N TYR A 152 -3.10 -24.97 -12.69
CA TYR A 152 -4.30 -25.17 -11.86
C TYR A 152 -4.82 -26.62 -11.88
N TYR A 153 -4.65 -27.34 -12.98
CA TYR A 153 -5.08 -28.75 -13.08
C TYR A 153 -4.18 -29.72 -12.30
N TYR A 154 -2.92 -29.39 -12.04
CA TYR A 154 -1.98 -30.24 -11.29
C TYR A 154 -1.87 -29.94 -9.80
N GLY A 155 -2.49 -28.85 -9.32
CA GLY A 155 -2.46 -28.45 -7.90
C GLY A 155 -3.63 -28.96 -7.04
N SER A 156 -4.56 -29.75 -7.61
CA SER A 156 -5.72 -30.32 -6.91
C SER A 156 -5.61 -31.84 -6.86
N LYS A 157 -4.74 -32.35 -6.00
CA LYS A 157 -4.77 -33.72 -5.50
C LYS A 157 -4.40 -33.74 -4.03
#